data_66a7876891b7f9c76960cb28250ecf5f
#
_entry.id   66a7876891b7f9c76960cb28250ecf5f
#
_cell.length_a   1.000
_cell.length_b   1.000
_cell.length_c   1.000
_cell.angle_alpha   90.00
_cell.angle_beta   90.00
_cell.angle_gamma   90.00
#
_symmetry.space_group_name_H-M   'P 1'
#
loop_
_entity.id
_entity.type
_entity.pdbx_description
1 polymer ?
#
loop_
_entity_poly.entity_id
_entity_poly.type
_entity_poly.pdbx_seq_one_letter_code
_entity_poly.pdbx_strand_id
1 'polypeptide(L)'
;MEEIQVLNSQLPTAVEDLAKYVMVGREKLVALQAELRAIDKVGLVDEIRQQKLLEAQDLADEVLLAEIRLGELISEIPETPGKRTDLEPMDTAAQRSKKEVLQDLGFSVKTAQRFETLAKHPDIVASMSAEARAGGEIISRTSILKAIAKKPFVINNSGNTEWYTPKQYIESARKVMGSIDLDPASSKEAQKIVRATKYYDSKADGLTKKWKGNIWLNPPYSNVRQFVDKLLDSPFDQAIVLVNNATETEWFARLAERSSAMVFHTGRIKFATPESDGEGTTPCMQGQVFLYFGENVMQFIDEFSQYGWSVISN
;
A
#
# COMPACT_ATOMS: atom_id res chain seq x y z
N MET A 1 6.07 2.56 12.17
CA MET A 1 5.56 1.89 13.39
C MET A 1 5.40 2.87 14.56
N GLU A 2 6.29 3.83 14.76
CA GLU A 2 6.14 4.84 15.82
C GLU A 2 4.92 5.75 15.62
N GLU A 3 4.62 6.21 14.41
CA GLU A 3 3.43 7.03 14.13
C GLU A 3 2.12 6.30 14.40
N ILE A 4 2.03 5.01 14.06
CA ILE A 4 0.85 4.18 14.35
C ILE A 4 0.70 3.96 15.87
N GLN A 5 1.80 3.85 16.62
CA GLN A 5 1.76 3.76 18.08
C GLN A 5 1.32 5.07 18.73
N VAL A 6 1.73 6.22 18.18
CA VAL A 6 1.32 7.55 18.67
C VAL A 6 -0.17 7.80 18.42
N LEU A 7 -0.68 7.46 17.23
CA LEU A 7 -2.11 7.56 16.89
C LEU A 7 -2.98 6.63 17.74
N ASN A 8 -2.52 5.40 18.01
CA ASN A 8 -3.23 4.47 18.91
C ASN A 8 -3.33 4.98 20.37
N SER A 9 -2.39 5.81 20.82
CA SER A 9 -2.41 6.40 22.16
C SER A 9 -3.45 7.52 22.33
N GLN A 10 -4.00 8.06 21.24
CA GLN A 10 -5.00 9.13 21.24
C GLN A 10 -6.45 8.63 21.06
N LEU A 11 -6.63 7.34 20.70
CA LEU A 11 -7.98 6.78 20.53
C LEU A 11 -8.66 6.53 21.88
N PRO A 12 -9.99 6.69 21.97
CA PRO A 12 -10.76 6.32 23.15
C PRO A 12 -10.55 4.84 23.51
N THR A 13 -10.44 4.56 24.78
CA THR A 13 -10.30 3.19 25.31
C THR A 13 -11.63 2.50 25.57
N ALA A 14 -12.68 3.27 25.89
CA ALA A 14 -14.03 2.75 26.11
C ALA A 14 -14.71 2.44 24.77
N VAL A 15 -15.36 1.27 24.68
CA VAL A 15 -16.01 0.78 23.45
C VAL A 15 -17.07 1.74 22.95
N GLU A 16 -17.85 2.31 23.84
CA GLU A 16 -18.93 3.27 23.53
C GLU A 16 -18.38 4.56 22.92
N ASP A 17 -17.29 5.07 23.47
CA ASP A 17 -16.67 6.31 23.00
C ASP A 17 -15.92 6.07 21.69
N LEU A 18 -15.29 4.91 21.54
CA LEU A 18 -14.67 4.48 20.28
C LEU A 18 -15.72 4.31 19.17
N ALA A 19 -16.90 3.77 19.51
CA ALA A 19 -18.03 3.66 18.58
C ALA A 19 -18.51 5.04 18.09
N LYS A 20 -18.67 6.00 19.00
CA LYS A 20 -19.02 7.39 18.66
C LYS A 20 -17.94 8.04 17.81
N TYR A 21 -16.65 7.82 18.17
CA TYR A 21 -15.51 8.33 17.40
C TYR A 21 -15.55 7.85 15.93
N VAL A 22 -15.78 6.57 15.71
CA VAL A 22 -15.91 6.00 14.36
C VAL A 22 -17.07 6.63 13.59
N MET A 23 -18.25 6.81 14.24
CA MET A 23 -19.42 7.40 13.58
C MET A 23 -19.17 8.86 13.20
N VAL A 24 -18.68 9.67 14.13
CA VAL A 24 -18.38 11.11 13.89
C VAL A 24 -17.25 11.27 12.87
N GLY A 25 -16.19 10.46 12.97
CA GLY A 25 -15.06 10.49 12.04
C GLY A 25 -15.49 10.20 10.60
N ARG A 26 -16.40 9.25 10.40
CA ARG A 26 -16.96 8.96 9.07
C ARG A 26 -17.73 10.12 8.48
N GLU A 27 -18.59 10.76 9.25
CA GLU A 27 -19.34 11.93 8.79
C GLU A 27 -18.40 13.09 8.42
N LYS A 28 -17.39 13.34 9.24
CA LYS A 28 -16.35 14.34 8.94
C LYS A 28 -15.58 14.01 7.65
N LEU A 29 -15.23 12.73 7.45
CA LEU A 29 -14.53 12.29 6.24
C LEU A 29 -15.39 12.51 4.98
N VAL A 30 -16.69 12.24 5.04
CA VAL A 30 -17.64 12.54 3.94
C VAL A 30 -17.67 14.04 3.65
N ALA A 31 -17.68 14.89 4.67
CA ALA A 31 -17.64 16.34 4.52
C ALA A 31 -16.34 16.81 3.86
N LEU A 32 -15.19 16.35 4.32
CA LEU A 32 -13.87 16.67 3.71
C LEU A 32 -13.79 16.23 2.24
N GLN A 33 -14.31 15.06 1.91
CA GLN A 33 -14.37 14.59 0.52
C GLN A 33 -15.30 15.47 -0.34
N ALA A 34 -16.38 16.03 0.24
CA ALA A 34 -17.25 16.97 -0.45
C ALA A 34 -16.56 18.33 -0.68
N GLU A 35 -15.80 18.81 0.33
CA GLU A 35 -14.98 20.02 0.19
C GLU A 35 -13.92 19.86 -0.91
N LEU A 36 -13.19 18.74 -0.95
CA LEU A 36 -12.21 18.45 -2.00
C LEU A 36 -12.84 18.48 -3.39
N ARG A 37 -14.01 17.82 -3.57
CA ARG A 37 -14.73 17.89 -4.86
C ARG A 37 -15.17 19.31 -5.22
N ALA A 38 -15.49 20.15 -4.25
CA ALA A 38 -15.83 21.56 -4.49
C ALA A 38 -14.59 22.36 -4.91
N ILE A 39 -13.46 22.15 -4.24
CA ILE A 39 -12.15 22.75 -4.58
C ILE A 39 -11.76 22.41 -6.02
N ASP A 40 -11.86 21.13 -6.41
CA ASP A 40 -11.56 20.65 -7.77
C ASP A 40 -12.44 21.33 -8.83
N LYS A 41 -13.74 21.58 -8.51
CA LYS A 41 -14.67 22.25 -9.44
C LYS A 41 -14.37 23.73 -9.63
N VAL A 42 -13.89 24.40 -8.59
CA VAL A 42 -13.65 25.85 -8.61
C VAL A 42 -12.25 26.18 -9.09
N GLY A 43 -11.34 25.20 -9.16
CA GLY A 43 -9.93 25.38 -9.58
C GLY A 43 -9.16 26.26 -8.59
N LEU A 44 -9.37 26.06 -7.29
CA LEU A 44 -8.60 26.75 -6.25
C LEU A 44 -7.13 26.30 -6.25
N VAL A 45 -6.29 27.17 -5.68
CA VAL A 45 -4.83 26.98 -5.60
C VAL A 45 -4.47 25.59 -5.04
N ASP A 46 -3.52 24.94 -5.71
CA ASP A 46 -3.07 23.57 -5.37
C ASP A 46 -2.67 23.38 -3.90
N GLU A 47 -2.13 24.39 -3.24
CA GLU A 47 -1.77 24.35 -1.83
C GLU A 47 -2.96 24.08 -0.91
N ILE A 48 -4.11 24.75 -1.16
CA ILE A 48 -5.34 24.56 -0.36
C ILE A 48 -5.87 23.15 -0.58
N ARG A 49 -5.85 22.68 -1.83
CA ARG A 49 -6.24 21.32 -2.19
C ARG A 49 -5.38 20.27 -1.48
N GLN A 50 -4.06 20.44 -1.51
CA GLN A 50 -3.13 19.52 -0.88
C GLN A 50 -3.30 19.48 0.64
N GLN A 51 -3.46 20.63 1.28
CA GLN A 51 -3.71 20.69 2.72
C GLN A 51 -4.98 19.95 3.11
N LYS A 52 -6.08 20.14 2.35
CA LYS A 52 -7.35 19.42 2.59
C LYS A 52 -7.26 17.93 2.30
N LEU A 53 -6.47 17.54 1.32
CA LEU A 53 -6.21 16.13 1.02
C LEU A 53 -5.46 15.44 2.16
N LEU A 54 -4.42 16.07 2.70
CA LEU A 54 -3.67 15.55 3.85
C LEU A 54 -4.59 15.41 5.08
N GLU A 55 -5.39 16.43 5.39
CA GLU A 55 -6.38 16.38 6.48
C GLU A 55 -7.35 15.20 6.31
N ALA A 56 -7.83 14.97 5.10
CA ALA A 56 -8.74 13.86 4.81
C ALA A 56 -8.05 12.48 4.87
N GLN A 57 -6.78 12.39 4.47
CA GLN A 57 -5.98 11.17 4.57
C GLN A 57 -5.70 10.83 6.04
N ASP A 58 -5.28 11.82 6.86
CA ASP A 58 -5.02 11.63 8.28
C ASP A 58 -6.29 11.14 9.01
N LEU A 59 -7.43 11.80 8.77
CA LEU A 59 -8.70 11.38 9.36
C LEU A 59 -9.13 9.99 8.88
N ALA A 60 -8.89 9.64 7.62
CA ALA A 60 -9.23 8.32 7.10
C ALA A 60 -8.41 7.22 7.80
N ASP A 61 -7.13 7.45 8.03
CA ASP A 61 -6.25 6.53 8.74
C ASP A 61 -6.65 6.37 10.20
N GLU A 62 -6.96 7.49 10.89
CA GLU A 62 -7.45 7.47 12.28
C GLU A 62 -8.76 6.69 12.42
N VAL A 63 -9.70 6.90 11.51
CA VAL A 63 -10.99 6.19 11.51
C VAL A 63 -10.78 4.69 11.26
N LEU A 64 -9.88 4.30 10.35
CA LEU A 64 -9.55 2.91 10.10
C LEU A 64 -8.90 2.23 11.31
N LEU A 65 -7.98 2.91 12.01
CA LEU A 65 -7.39 2.41 13.24
C LEU A 65 -8.44 2.21 14.34
N ALA A 66 -9.36 3.15 14.47
CA ALA A 66 -10.49 3.05 15.40
C ALA A 66 -11.42 1.88 15.04
N GLU A 67 -11.67 1.64 13.75
CA GLU A 67 -12.47 0.49 13.27
C GLU A 67 -11.77 -0.85 13.55
N ILE A 68 -10.45 -0.93 13.39
CA ILE A 68 -9.65 -2.11 13.74
C ILE A 68 -9.77 -2.38 15.24
N ARG A 69 -9.51 -1.36 16.07
CA ARG A 69 -9.60 -1.51 17.53
C ARG A 69 -10.98 -1.91 18.00
N LEU A 70 -12.02 -1.33 17.39
CA LEU A 70 -13.40 -1.72 17.67
C LEU A 70 -13.67 -3.17 17.23
N GLY A 71 -13.12 -3.61 16.11
CA GLY A 71 -13.20 -4.99 15.65
C GLY A 71 -12.53 -5.99 16.60
N GLU A 72 -11.38 -5.66 17.15
CA GLU A 72 -10.70 -6.45 18.18
C GLU A 72 -11.61 -6.62 19.42
N LEU A 73 -12.10 -5.50 19.96
CA LEU A 73 -12.95 -5.52 21.16
C LEU A 73 -14.28 -6.26 20.94
N ILE A 74 -14.90 -6.10 19.78
CA ILE A 74 -16.12 -6.83 19.40
C ILE A 74 -15.85 -8.35 19.27
N SER A 75 -14.67 -8.74 18.81
CA SER A 75 -14.30 -10.15 18.67
C SER A 75 -14.17 -10.88 20.01
N GLU A 76 -13.87 -10.14 21.07
CA GLU A 76 -13.77 -10.67 22.45
C GLU A 76 -15.15 -10.91 23.11
N ILE A 77 -16.24 -10.36 22.53
CA ILE A 77 -17.60 -10.58 23.04
C ILE A 77 -18.02 -12.00 22.71
N PRO A 78 -18.36 -12.85 23.71
CA PRO A 78 -18.74 -14.24 23.50
C PRO A 78 -20.01 -14.32 22.61
N GLU A 79 -19.98 -15.20 21.62
CA GLU A 79 -21.22 -15.59 20.97
C GLU A 79 -22.02 -16.42 21.96
N THR A 80 -23.21 -15.97 22.34
CA THR A 80 -24.13 -16.77 23.16
C THR A 80 -24.47 -18.03 22.38
N PRO A 81 -24.22 -19.26 22.92
CA PRO A 81 -24.64 -20.49 22.27
C PRO A 81 -26.14 -20.43 22.01
N GLY A 82 -26.55 -20.76 20.79
CA GLY A 82 -27.98 -20.83 20.45
C GLY A 82 -28.73 -21.62 21.52
N LYS A 83 -29.85 -21.10 22.01
CA LYS A 83 -30.70 -21.72 23.04
C LYS A 83 -30.91 -23.19 22.70
N ARG A 84 -30.22 -24.08 23.40
CA ARG A 84 -30.64 -25.47 23.49
C ARG A 84 -31.92 -25.47 24.32
N THR A 85 -33.04 -25.86 23.69
CA THR A 85 -34.39 -25.90 24.30
C THR A 85 -34.58 -27.09 25.23
N ASP A 86 -33.52 -27.88 25.46
CA ASP A 86 -33.56 -29.19 26.18
C ASP A 86 -32.86 -29.14 27.56
N LEU A 87 -32.41 -27.98 28.03
CA LEU A 87 -31.83 -27.81 29.35
C LEU A 87 -32.55 -26.74 30.17
N GLU A 88 -32.84 -27.08 31.44
CA GLU A 88 -33.41 -26.16 32.45
C GLU A 88 -32.49 -24.94 32.64
N PRO A 89 -33.04 -23.72 32.87
CA PRO A 89 -32.24 -22.52 33.07
C PRO A 89 -31.48 -22.62 34.40
N MET A 90 -30.19 -22.85 34.33
CA MET A 90 -29.29 -22.55 35.44
C MET A 90 -29.10 -21.03 35.52
N ASP A 91 -29.35 -20.44 36.69
CA ASP A 91 -29.22 -19.02 37.04
C ASP A 91 -27.79 -18.53 36.77
N THR A 92 -27.56 -18.10 35.55
CA THR A 92 -26.39 -17.29 35.20
C THR A 92 -26.89 -15.90 34.82
N ALA A 93 -26.45 -14.89 35.53
CA ALA A 93 -26.72 -13.48 35.26
C ALA A 93 -26.73 -13.24 33.76
N ALA A 94 -27.85 -12.73 33.26
CA ALA A 94 -28.15 -12.60 31.83
C ALA A 94 -27.00 -11.90 31.08
N GLN A 95 -26.08 -12.68 30.52
CA GLN A 95 -25.05 -12.18 29.62
C GLN A 95 -25.76 -11.69 28.36
N ARG A 96 -25.68 -10.37 28.11
CA ARG A 96 -26.23 -9.72 26.92
C ARG A 96 -25.68 -10.40 25.67
N SER A 97 -26.55 -10.67 24.70
CA SER A 97 -26.10 -11.22 23.43
C SER A 97 -25.23 -10.22 22.67
N LYS A 98 -24.26 -10.69 21.92
CA LYS A 98 -23.43 -9.86 21.04
C LYS A 98 -24.27 -8.92 20.17
N LYS A 99 -25.43 -9.41 19.70
CA LYS A 99 -26.37 -8.61 18.88
C LYS A 99 -26.94 -7.43 19.66
N GLU A 100 -27.32 -7.59 20.93
CA GLU A 100 -27.83 -6.50 21.78
C GLU A 100 -26.77 -5.46 22.07
N VAL A 101 -25.54 -5.90 22.37
CA VAL A 101 -24.40 -5.00 22.58
C VAL A 101 -24.12 -4.17 21.31
N LEU A 102 -24.12 -4.79 20.14
CA LEU A 102 -23.91 -4.09 18.88
C LEU A 102 -25.01 -3.09 18.58
N GLN A 103 -26.26 -3.42 18.92
CA GLN A 103 -27.40 -2.53 18.71
C GLN A 103 -27.30 -1.28 19.61
N ASP A 104 -26.86 -1.42 20.85
CA ASP A 104 -26.61 -0.31 21.77
C ASP A 104 -25.46 0.58 21.30
N LEU A 105 -24.41 -0.02 20.68
CA LEU A 105 -23.31 0.70 20.06
C LEU A 105 -23.69 1.38 18.72
N GLY A 106 -24.93 1.17 18.22
CA GLY A 106 -25.43 1.75 16.98
C GLY A 106 -24.93 1.06 15.70
N PHE A 107 -24.43 -0.18 15.80
CA PHE A 107 -23.91 -0.92 14.64
C PHE A 107 -24.75 -2.15 14.28
N SER A 108 -24.89 -2.39 12.97
CA SER A 108 -25.43 -3.65 12.49
C SER A 108 -24.42 -4.79 12.65
N VAL A 109 -24.90 -6.03 12.78
CA VAL A 109 -24.04 -7.24 12.79
C VAL A 109 -23.10 -7.26 11.58
N LYS A 110 -23.60 -6.89 10.40
CA LYS A 110 -22.80 -6.81 9.17
C LYS A 110 -21.67 -5.75 9.26
N THR A 111 -21.92 -4.64 9.95
CA THR A 111 -20.89 -3.61 10.17
C THR A 111 -19.83 -4.11 11.14
N ALA A 112 -20.23 -4.77 12.21
CA ALA A 112 -19.32 -5.39 13.18
C ALA A 112 -18.42 -6.45 12.53
N GLN A 113 -18.98 -7.33 11.71
CA GLN A 113 -18.20 -8.31 10.94
C GLN A 113 -17.15 -7.68 10.03
N ARG A 114 -17.44 -6.48 9.48
CA ARG A 114 -16.45 -5.74 8.69
C ARG A 114 -15.31 -5.21 9.55
N PHE A 115 -15.60 -4.74 10.76
CA PHE A 115 -14.56 -4.32 11.70
C PHE A 115 -13.69 -5.48 12.13
N GLU A 116 -14.30 -6.62 12.48
CA GLU A 116 -13.57 -7.86 12.80
C GLU A 116 -12.72 -8.35 11.63
N THR A 117 -13.19 -8.16 10.39
CA THR A 117 -12.43 -8.50 9.19
C THR A 117 -11.20 -7.60 9.04
N LEU A 118 -11.33 -6.29 9.28
CA LEU A 118 -10.21 -5.35 9.27
C LEU A 118 -9.20 -5.68 10.38
N ALA A 119 -9.70 -6.00 11.59
CA ALA A 119 -8.86 -6.36 12.74
C ALA A 119 -8.03 -7.64 12.51
N LYS A 120 -8.52 -8.56 11.69
CA LYS A 120 -7.79 -9.79 11.31
C LYS A 120 -6.72 -9.56 10.23
N HIS A 121 -6.71 -8.39 9.59
CA HIS A 121 -5.81 -8.06 8.47
C HIS A 121 -5.21 -6.65 8.60
N PRO A 122 -4.59 -6.31 9.76
CA PRO A 122 -4.06 -4.97 9.99
C PRO A 122 -2.91 -4.62 9.03
N ASP A 123 -2.17 -5.61 8.58
CA ASP A 123 -1.09 -5.52 7.60
C ASP A 123 -1.61 -5.06 6.22
N ILE A 124 -2.73 -5.62 5.76
CA ILE A 124 -3.37 -5.21 4.50
C ILE A 124 -3.86 -3.76 4.62
N VAL A 125 -4.47 -3.42 5.76
CA VAL A 125 -4.96 -2.05 6.00
C VAL A 125 -3.81 -1.07 5.94
N ALA A 126 -2.70 -1.34 6.65
CA ALA A 126 -1.53 -0.47 6.68
C ALA A 126 -0.88 -0.32 5.30
N SER A 127 -0.72 -1.42 4.55
CA SER A 127 -0.15 -1.38 3.20
C SER A 127 -1.00 -0.56 2.24
N MET A 128 -2.32 -0.79 2.24
CA MET A 128 -3.24 -0.07 1.37
C MET A 128 -3.39 1.41 1.74
N SER A 129 -3.31 1.75 3.04
CA SER A 129 -3.32 3.13 3.49
C SER A 129 -2.06 3.87 3.03
N ALA A 130 -0.88 3.26 3.20
CA ALA A 130 0.37 3.83 2.71
C ALA A 130 0.37 4.01 1.19
N GLU A 131 -0.16 3.04 0.44
CA GLU A 131 -0.28 3.10 -1.02
C GLU A 131 -1.24 4.21 -1.47
N ALA A 132 -2.42 4.33 -0.86
CA ALA A 132 -3.37 5.39 -1.16
C ALA A 132 -2.79 6.78 -0.86
N ARG A 133 -2.09 6.92 0.27
CA ARG A 133 -1.43 8.17 0.67
C ARG A 133 -0.33 8.56 -0.33
N ALA A 134 0.50 7.62 -0.76
CA ALA A 134 1.53 7.85 -1.77
C ALA A 134 0.94 8.23 -3.14
N GLY A 135 -0.23 7.69 -3.48
CA GLY A 135 -0.99 8.02 -4.70
C GLY A 135 -1.84 9.29 -4.59
N GLY A 136 -1.80 10.01 -3.47
CA GLY A 136 -2.67 11.19 -3.27
C GLY A 136 -4.16 10.85 -3.18
N GLU A 137 -4.50 9.62 -2.80
CA GLU A 137 -5.86 9.12 -2.65
C GLU A 137 -6.27 9.04 -1.17
N ILE A 138 -7.57 9.09 -0.92
CA ILE A 138 -8.14 8.82 0.40
C ILE A 138 -8.56 7.36 0.45
N ILE A 139 -7.95 6.60 1.35
CA ILE A 139 -8.26 5.18 1.50
C ILE A 139 -9.72 4.95 1.89
N SER A 140 -10.36 3.94 1.30
CA SER A 140 -11.73 3.58 1.66
C SER A 140 -11.79 2.17 2.28
N ARG A 141 -12.58 2.02 3.36
CA ARG A 141 -12.85 0.70 3.95
C ARG A 141 -13.36 -0.30 2.89
N THR A 142 -14.16 0.17 1.93
CA THR A 142 -14.74 -0.71 0.91
C THR A 142 -13.67 -1.28 -0.02
N SER A 143 -12.65 -0.49 -0.39
CA SER A 143 -11.53 -0.98 -1.19
C SER A 143 -10.71 -2.01 -0.43
N ILE A 144 -10.45 -1.79 0.85
CA ILE A 144 -9.74 -2.74 1.72
C ILE A 144 -10.52 -4.06 1.84
N LEU A 145 -11.81 -4.01 2.16
CA LEU A 145 -12.63 -5.21 2.28
C LEU A 145 -12.76 -5.98 0.97
N LYS A 146 -12.79 -5.29 -0.17
CA LYS A 146 -12.74 -5.92 -1.49
C LYS A 146 -11.40 -6.61 -1.74
N ALA A 147 -10.30 -6.02 -1.32
CA ALA A 147 -8.97 -6.64 -1.42
C ALA A 147 -8.89 -7.91 -0.56
N ILE A 148 -9.37 -7.84 0.68
CA ILE A 148 -9.44 -9.00 1.59
C ILE A 148 -10.36 -10.11 1.01
N ALA A 149 -11.52 -9.76 0.42
CA ALA A 149 -12.48 -10.73 -0.12
C ALA A 149 -12.05 -11.37 -1.45
N LYS A 150 -11.19 -10.75 -2.22
CA LYS A 150 -10.61 -11.31 -3.45
C LYS A 150 -9.58 -12.39 -3.14
N LYS A 151 -10.04 -13.45 -2.47
CA LYS A 151 -9.37 -14.74 -2.17
C LYS A 151 -8.00 -15.02 -2.72
N PRO A 152 -7.37 -15.95 -1.98
CA PRO A 152 -6.54 -15.61 -0.84
C PRO A 152 -5.22 -15.15 -1.38
N PHE A 153 -4.99 -13.89 -1.24
CA PHE A 153 -3.64 -13.47 -1.00
C PHE A 153 -3.23 -14.24 0.26
N VAL A 154 -2.55 -15.32 0.07
CA VAL A 154 -1.74 -15.88 1.14
C VAL A 154 -0.66 -14.84 1.37
N ILE A 155 -1.00 -13.78 2.13
CA ILE A 155 0.00 -13.05 2.85
C ILE A 155 0.47 -14.07 3.87
N ASN A 156 1.48 -14.83 3.49
CA ASN A 156 2.19 -15.64 4.45
C ASN A 156 2.64 -14.69 5.54
N ASN A 157 2.19 -14.97 6.75
CA ASN A 157 2.39 -14.25 7.99
C ASN A 157 3.87 -14.29 8.45
N SER A 158 4.80 -14.01 7.52
CA SER A 158 6.24 -13.91 7.78
C SER A 158 6.70 -12.48 8.08
N GLY A 159 5.77 -11.51 8.20
CA GLY A 159 6.13 -10.10 8.42
C GLY A 159 6.88 -9.44 7.25
N ASN A 160 6.94 -10.08 6.12
CA ASN A 160 7.69 -9.63 4.95
C ASN A 160 6.71 -9.07 3.91
N THR A 161 6.54 -7.76 3.87
CA THR A 161 5.77 -7.01 2.86
C THR A 161 6.61 -6.74 1.60
N GLU A 162 7.64 -7.53 1.34
CA GLU A 162 8.53 -7.34 0.21
C GLU A 162 7.93 -7.93 -1.07
N TRP A 163 7.76 -7.07 -2.06
CA TRP A 163 7.30 -7.41 -3.40
C TRP A 163 8.50 -7.73 -4.29
N TYR A 164 8.67 -8.99 -4.68
CA TYR A 164 9.79 -9.39 -5.52
C TYR A 164 9.42 -9.26 -6.99
N THR A 165 10.23 -8.54 -7.72
CA THR A 165 10.04 -8.40 -9.17
C THR A 165 10.20 -9.76 -9.86
N PRO A 166 9.23 -10.18 -10.70
CA PRO A 166 9.35 -11.42 -11.47
C PRO A 166 10.60 -11.48 -12.33
N LYS A 167 11.17 -12.67 -12.44
CA LYS A 167 12.43 -12.94 -13.14
C LYS A 167 12.48 -12.37 -14.55
N GLN A 168 11.39 -12.46 -15.30
CA GLN A 168 11.31 -11.96 -16.67
C GLN A 168 11.69 -10.47 -16.81
N TYR A 169 11.24 -9.60 -15.91
CA TYR A 169 11.56 -8.17 -15.96
C TYR A 169 13.02 -7.89 -15.60
N ILE A 170 13.57 -8.69 -14.70
CA ILE A 170 14.98 -8.59 -14.31
C ILE A 170 15.89 -9.05 -15.43
N GLU A 171 15.53 -10.13 -16.14
CA GLU A 171 16.29 -10.58 -17.31
C GLU A 171 16.21 -9.56 -18.45
N SER A 172 15.04 -8.94 -18.67
CA SER A 172 14.91 -7.84 -19.64
C SER A 172 15.79 -6.64 -19.25
N ALA A 173 15.81 -6.29 -17.95
CA ALA A 173 16.70 -5.23 -17.47
C ALA A 173 18.18 -5.53 -17.73
N ARG A 174 18.61 -6.80 -17.53
CA ARG A 174 19.99 -7.21 -17.85
C ARG A 174 20.31 -7.15 -19.32
N LYS A 175 19.39 -7.52 -20.19
CA LYS A 175 19.60 -7.42 -21.64
C LYS A 175 19.83 -5.97 -22.07
N VAL A 176 19.11 -5.03 -21.48
CA VAL A 176 19.25 -3.61 -21.79
C VAL A 176 20.53 -3.01 -21.22
N MET A 177 20.81 -3.26 -19.94
CA MET A 177 21.94 -2.63 -19.24
C MET A 177 23.25 -3.45 -19.29
N GLY A 178 23.19 -4.72 -19.72
CA GLY A 178 24.33 -5.64 -19.69
C GLY A 178 24.55 -6.29 -18.31
N SER A 179 24.52 -5.50 -17.26
CA SER A 179 24.63 -5.95 -15.86
C SER A 179 23.68 -5.17 -14.95
N ILE A 180 23.47 -5.67 -13.76
CA ILE A 180 22.88 -4.90 -12.65
C ILE A 180 23.97 -4.76 -11.59
N ASP A 181 24.55 -3.56 -11.49
CA ASP A 181 25.66 -3.31 -10.57
C ASP A 181 25.14 -2.99 -9.17
N LEU A 182 23.97 -2.34 -9.08
CA LEU A 182 23.38 -1.93 -7.81
C LEU A 182 21.87 -2.14 -7.80
N ASP A 183 21.37 -2.72 -6.70
CA ASP A 183 19.97 -2.73 -6.29
C ASP A 183 19.88 -2.06 -4.90
N PRO A 184 19.53 -0.76 -4.84
CA PRO A 184 19.61 -0.01 -3.59
C PRO A 184 18.42 -0.18 -2.66
N ALA A 185 17.38 -0.90 -3.07
CA ALA A 185 16.15 -1.12 -2.31
C ALA A 185 15.77 -2.61 -2.32
N SER A 186 16.58 -3.45 -1.70
CA SER A 186 16.54 -4.88 -1.90
C SER A 186 16.50 -5.68 -0.59
N SER A 187 16.48 -7.00 -0.76
CA SER A 187 16.61 -7.96 0.33
C SER A 187 17.42 -9.17 -0.13
N LYS A 188 17.82 -10.02 0.83
CA LYS A 188 18.50 -11.29 0.50
C LYS A 188 17.65 -12.17 -0.40
N GLU A 189 16.33 -12.16 -0.22
CA GLU A 189 15.41 -12.96 -1.04
C GLU A 189 15.28 -12.39 -2.46
N ALA A 190 15.10 -11.06 -2.61
CA ALA A 190 15.08 -10.40 -3.91
C ALA A 190 16.34 -10.71 -4.73
N GLN A 191 17.49 -10.81 -4.07
CA GLN A 191 18.76 -11.06 -4.72
C GLN A 191 18.93 -12.49 -5.28
N LYS A 192 18.07 -13.43 -4.95
CA LYS A 192 18.02 -14.74 -5.65
C LYS A 192 17.65 -14.55 -7.12
N ILE A 193 16.86 -13.51 -7.43
CA ILE A 193 16.36 -13.16 -8.77
C ILE A 193 17.18 -12.02 -9.36
N VAL A 194 17.33 -10.90 -8.63
CA VAL A 194 17.99 -9.69 -9.14
C VAL A 194 19.48 -9.90 -9.36
N ARG A 195 20.17 -10.60 -8.48
CA ARG A 195 21.62 -10.92 -8.61
C ARG A 195 22.46 -9.71 -8.98
N ALA A 196 22.18 -8.57 -8.32
CA ALA A 196 23.00 -7.39 -8.49
C ALA A 196 24.41 -7.62 -7.89
N THR A 197 25.42 -6.99 -8.48
CA THR A 197 26.79 -7.04 -7.92
C THR A 197 26.83 -6.53 -6.49
N LYS A 198 26.01 -5.51 -6.20
CA LYS A 198 25.83 -4.92 -4.87
C LYS A 198 24.36 -4.62 -4.61
N TYR A 199 23.94 -4.81 -3.37
CA TYR A 199 22.60 -4.42 -2.96
C TYR A 199 22.60 -3.84 -1.54
N TYR A 200 21.53 -3.14 -1.21
CA TYR A 200 21.28 -2.65 0.14
C TYR A 200 19.89 -3.11 0.60
N ASP A 201 19.84 -3.69 1.77
CA ASP A 201 18.62 -4.07 2.47
C ASP A 201 18.17 -2.98 3.45
N SER A 202 17.05 -3.19 4.13
CA SER A 202 16.51 -2.26 5.12
C SER A 202 17.46 -1.95 6.29
N LYS A 203 18.39 -2.88 6.60
CA LYS A 203 19.39 -2.67 7.66
C LYS A 203 20.55 -1.82 7.18
N ALA A 204 20.95 -2.00 5.93
CA ALA A 204 22.04 -1.24 5.34
C ALA A 204 21.64 0.19 4.96
N ASP A 205 20.34 0.44 4.79
CA ASP A 205 19.74 1.70 4.34
C ASP A 205 20.39 2.29 3.08
N GLY A 206 19.87 1.88 1.92
CA GLY A 206 20.38 2.33 0.62
C GLY A 206 20.36 3.83 0.41
N LEU A 207 19.46 4.56 1.09
CA LEU A 207 19.38 6.03 0.98
C LEU A 207 20.63 6.73 1.53
N THR A 208 21.33 6.13 2.47
CA THR A 208 22.56 6.67 3.06
C THR A 208 23.83 6.35 2.25
N LYS A 209 23.70 5.51 1.21
CA LYS A 209 24.85 4.99 0.45
C LYS A 209 25.09 5.76 -0.85
N LYS A 210 26.28 5.60 -1.43
CA LYS A 210 26.58 6.11 -2.78
C LYS A 210 26.05 5.12 -3.83
N TRP A 211 25.36 5.65 -4.84
CA TRP A 211 24.86 4.90 -5.98
C TRP A 211 25.71 5.18 -7.22
N LYS A 212 26.05 4.15 -7.97
CA LYS A 212 26.82 4.24 -9.21
C LYS A 212 26.65 2.97 -10.05
N GLY A 213 27.03 3.03 -11.33
CA GLY A 213 26.92 1.90 -12.26
C GLY A 213 25.51 1.73 -12.81
N ASN A 214 25.17 0.53 -13.23
CA ASN A 214 23.86 0.17 -13.76
C ASN A 214 22.91 -0.18 -12.61
N ILE A 215 21.84 0.60 -12.45
CA ILE A 215 20.94 0.51 -11.30
C ILE A 215 19.63 -0.15 -11.71
N TRP A 216 19.24 -1.17 -10.97
CA TRP A 216 17.86 -1.63 -10.90
C TRP A 216 17.21 -1.06 -9.63
N LEU A 217 16.06 -0.40 -9.77
CA LEU A 217 15.36 0.21 -8.62
C LEU A 217 13.88 -0.16 -8.63
N ASN A 218 13.46 -0.95 -7.65
CA ASN A 218 12.05 -1.16 -7.28
C ASN A 218 11.89 -0.72 -5.83
N PRO A 219 11.61 0.58 -5.57
CA PRO A 219 11.62 1.13 -4.21
C PRO A 219 10.39 0.70 -3.42
N PRO A 220 10.48 0.61 -2.07
CA PRO A 220 9.31 0.42 -1.24
C PRO A 220 8.34 1.63 -1.39
N TYR A 221 7.05 1.33 -1.53
CA TYR A 221 6.02 2.37 -1.75
C TYR A 221 5.99 3.46 -0.68
N SER A 222 6.27 3.11 0.58
CA SER A 222 6.31 4.05 1.69
C SER A 222 7.36 5.15 1.55
N ASN A 223 8.45 4.89 0.80
CA ASN A 223 9.61 5.78 0.71
C ASN A 223 9.97 6.10 -0.75
N VAL A 224 9.05 5.88 -1.70
CA VAL A 224 9.32 6.03 -3.14
C VAL A 224 9.92 7.40 -3.48
N ARG A 225 9.39 8.49 -2.91
CA ARG A 225 9.88 9.85 -3.14
C ARG A 225 11.37 9.99 -2.79
N GLN A 226 11.78 9.50 -1.62
CA GLN A 226 13.17 9.59 -1.16
C GLN A 226 14.12 8.80 -2.07
N PHE A 227 13.70 7.62 -2.53
CA PHE A 227 14.48 6.82 -3.48
C PHE A 227 14.58 7.48 -4.85
N VAL A 228 13.51 8.11 -5.33
CA VAL A 228 13.50 8.89 -6.57
C VAL A 228 14.43 10.09 -6.47
N ASP A 229 14.31 10.89 -5.41
CA ASP A 229 15.19 12.04 -5.18
C ASP A 229 16.65 11.58 -5.15
N LYS A 230 16.95 10.51 -4.43
CA LYS A 230 18.29 9.93 -4.35
C LYS A 230 18.81 9.43 -5.69
N LEU A 231 17.98 8.79 -6.52
CA LEU A 231 18.36 8.38 -7.86
C LEU A 231 18.75 9.59 -8.71
N LEU A 232 17.88 10.59 -8.76
CA LEU A 232 18.07 11.78 -9.60
C LEU A 232 19.30 12.61 -9.19
N ASP A 233 19.73 12.53 -7.94
CA ASP A 233 20.90 13.20 -7.41
C ASP A 233 22.18 12.34 -7.43
N SER A 234 22.08 11.08 -7.88
CA SER A 234 23.23 10.16 -7.89
C SER A 234 23.89 10.08 -9.27
N PRO A 235 25.22 9.94 -9.34
CA PRO A 235 25.92 9.61 -10.58
C PRO A 235 25.78 8.12 -10.86
N PHE A 236 25.10 7.75 -11.92
CA PHE A 236 24.95 6.38 -12.40
C PHE A 236 25.18 6.33 -13.92
N ASP A 237 25.45 5.15 -14.45
CA ASP A 237 25.65 4.96 -15.89
C ASP A 237 24.32 4.75 -16.60
N GLN A 238 23.49 3.85 -16.09
CA GLN A 238 22.15 3.58 -16.54
C GLN A 238 21.26 3.22 -15.34
N ALA A 239 19.95 3.42 -15.47
CA ALA A 239 19.00 2.92 -14.49
C ALA A 239 17.70 2.43 -15.14
N ILE A 240 17.12 1.37 -14.59
CA ILE A 240 15.74 0.97 -14.84
C ILE A 240 15.00 1.00 -13.53
N VAL A 241 13.91 1.77 -13.51
CA VAL A 241 13.07 2.01 -12.33
C VAL A 241 11.71 1.40 -12.57
N LEU A 242 11.25 0.58 -11.65
CA LEU A 242 9.88 0.03 -11.62
C LEU A 242 9.10 0.70 -10.49
N VAL A 243 8.06 1.44 -10.84
CA VAL A 243 7.20 2.15 -9.87
C VAL A 243 5.75 2.11 -10.31
N ASN A 244 4.85 2.51 -9.39
CA ASN A 244 3.46 2.78 -9.75
C ASN A 244 3.38 3.94 -10.75
N ASN A 245 2.44 3.88 -11.68
CA ASN A 245 2.19 4.95 -12.65
C ASN A 245 1.38 6.11 -12.03
N ALA A 246 1.90 6.66 -10.95
CA ALA A 246 1.29 7.73 -10.16
C ALA A 246 1.50 9.11 -10.86
N THR A 247 0.93 9.25 -12.06
CA THR A 247 1.13 10.40 -12.96
C THR A 247 0.69 11.74 -12.38
N GLU A 248 -0.13 11.72 -11.33
CA GLU A 248 -0.64 12.88 -10.59
C GLU A 248 0.32 13.39 -9.51
N THR A 249 1.44 12.68 -9.25
CA THR A 249 2.38 13.03 -8.19
C THR A 249 3.60 13.79 -8.70
N GLU A 250 4.11 14.72 -7.88
CA GLU A 250 5.31 15.51 -8.18
C GLU A 250 6.57 14.64 -8.39
N TRP A 251 6.74 13.61 -7.54
CA TRP A 251 7.89 12.72 -7.66
C TRP A 251 7.88 11.93 -8.98
N PHE A 252 6.68 11.53 -9.44
CA PHE A 252 6.54 10.83 -10.72
C PHE A 252 6.82 11.78 -11.89
N ALA A 253 6.29 12.99 -11.85
CA ALA A 253 6.55 14.00 -12.88
C ALA A 253 8.06 14.25 -13.05
N ARG A 254 8.79 14.47 -11.93
CA ARG A 254 10.25 14.64 -11.94
C ARG A 254 11.02 13.42 -12.47
N LEU A 255 10.54 12.22 -12.11
CA LEU A 255 11.15 10.97 -12.58
C LEU A 255 10.92 10.79 -14.09
N ALA A 256 9.69 11.05 -14.56
CA ALA A 256 9.32 10.94 -15.96
C ALA A 256 10.05 11.97 -16.83
N GLU A 257 10.13 13.22 -16.39
CA GLU A 257 10.83 14.30 -17.11
C GLU A 257 12.31 14.01 -17.36
N ARG A 258 12.96 13.29 -16.42
CA ARG A 258 14.39 12.96 -16.52
C ARG A 258 14.65 11.58 -17.13
N SER A 259 13.63 10.77 -17.36
CA SER A 259 13.79 9.46 -18.00
C SER A 259 14.01 9.63 -19.51
N SER A 260 14.78 8.72 -20.11
CA SER A 260 14.98 8.67 -21.58
C SER A 260 13.81 7.98 -22.27
N ALA A 261 13.16 7.03 -21.61
CA ALA A 261 11.97 6.33 -22.11
C ALA A 261 11.17 5.70 -20.98
N MET A 262 9.91 5.42 -21.26
CA MET A 262 8.98 4.75 -20.33
C MET A 262 8.20 3.65 -21.04
N VAL A 263 7.89 2.58 -20.32
CA VAL A 263 6.94 1.55 -20.77
C VAL A 263 5.89 1.35 -19.69
N PHE A 264 4.65 1.71 -19.99
CA PHE A 264 3.49 1.53 -19.14
C PHE A 264 2.99 0.09 -19.31
N HIS A 265 3.04 -0.68 -18.22
CA HIS A 265 2.69 -2.10 -18.25
C HIS A 265 1.20 -2.31 -18.56
N THR A 266 0.90 -3.16 -19.52
CA THR A 266 -0.48 -3.56 -19.85
C THR A 266 -0.98 -4.58 -18.84
N GLY A 267 -2.07 -4.25 -18.16
CA GLY A 267 -2.59 -5.06 -17.05
C GLY A 267 -1.85 -4.79 -15.73
N ARG A 268 -1.80 -5.79 -14.85
CA ARG A 268 -1.17 -5.70 -13.52
C ARG A 268 0.00 -6.64 -13.43
N ILE A 269 1.16 -6.11 -13.01
CA ILE A 269 2.30 -6.98 -12.68
C ILE A 269 1.89 -7.89 -11.53
N LYS A 270 2.16 -9.17 -11.70
CA LYS A 270 2.05 -10.14 -10.63
C LYS A 270 3.42 -10.29 -10.00
N PHE A 271 3.60 -9.82 -8.79
CA PHE A 271 4.88 -9.92 -8.10
C PHE A 271 5.12 -11.34 -7.59
N ALA A 272 6.38 -11.71 -7.49
CA ALA A 272 6.81 -12.99 -6.98
C ALA A 272 6.76 -13.02 -5.43
N THR A 273 6.54 -14.20 -4.87
CA THR A 273 6.73 -14.48 -3.45
C THR A 273 8.01 -15.30 -3.24
N PRO A 274 8.53 -15.42 -2.01
CA PRO A 274 9.71 -16.24 -1.73
C PRO A 274 9.59 -17.69 -2.18
N GLU A 275 8.36 -18.22 -2.22
CA GLU A 275 8.04 -19.60 -2.55
C GLU A 275 7.77 -19.81 -4.05
N SER A 276 7.62 -18.74 -4.85
CA SER A 276 7.20 -18.82 -6.25
C SER A 276 8.35 -18.98 -7.25
N ASP A 277 9.57 -19.20 -6.79
CA ASP A 277 10.78 -19.33 -7.63
C ASP A 277 10.93 -18.24 -8.72
N GLY A 278 10.50 -17.03 -8.38
CA GLY A 278 10.54 -15.88 -9.28
C GLY A 278 9.36 -15.76 -10.25
N GLU A 279 8.36 -16.64 -10.16
CA GLU A 279 7.12 -16.50 -10.91
C GLU A 279 6.15 -15.55 -10.17
N GLY A 280 5.51 -14.66 -10.92
CA GLY A 280 4.57 -13.71 -10.37
C GLY A 280 3.25 -14.36 -10.02
N THR A 281 2.88 -14.30 -8.74
CA THR A 281 1.62 -14.88 -8.23
C THR A 281 0.65 -13.83 -7.74
N THR A 282 1.15 -12.69 -7.29
CA THR A 282 0.40 -11.66 -6.58
C THR A 282 0.23 -10.40 -7.42
N PRO A 283 -0.98 -10.08 -7.94
CA PRO A 283 -1.19 -8.89 -8.75
C PRO A 283 -1.10 -7.61 -7.91
N CYS A 284 -0.37 -6.63 -8.42
CA CYS A 284 -0.35 -5.28 -7.86
C CYS A 284 -1.72 -4.59 -7.98
N MET A 285 -2.05 -3.72 -7.04
CA MET A 285 -3.32 -2.98 -7.08
C MET A 285 -3.31 -1.82 -8.07
N GLN A 286 -2.17 -1.17 -8.25
CA GLN A 286 -1.98 -0.04 -9.17
C GLN A 286 -1.32 -0.50 -10.48
N GLY A 287 -1.43 0.33 -11.52
CA GLY A 287 -0.65 0.17 -12.75
C GLY A 287 0.83 0.41 -12.47
N GLN A 288 1.68 -0.24 -13.25
CA GLN A 288 3.13 -0.10 -13.11
C GLN A 288 3.72 0.48 -14.38
N VAL A 289 4.85 1.13 -14.22
CA VAL A 289 5.64 1.69 -15.32
C VAL A 289 7.11 1.40 -15.09
N PHE A 290 7.80 1.04 -16.16
CA PHE A 290 9.26 0.97 -16.21
C PHE A 290 9.78 2.26 -16.82
N LEU A 291 10.69 2.93 -16.13
CA LEU A 291 11.37 4.12 -16.62
C LEU A 291 12.84 3.80 -16.83
N TYR A 292 13.36 4.21 -17.96
CA TYR A 292 14.75 4.01 -18.33
C TYR A 292 15.52 5.33 -18.36
N PHE A 293 16.72 5.29 -17.82
CA PHE A 293 17.69 6.38 -17.81
C PHE A 293 18.98 5.88 -18.43
N GLY A 294 19.34 6.38 -19.59
CA GLY A 294 20.55 5.97 -20.29
C GLY A 294 20.46 6.21 -21.80
N GLU A 295 21.47 5.78 -22.51
CA GLU A 295 21.60 5.99 -23.96
C GLU A 295 20.99 4.87 -24.81
N ASN A 296 20.78 3.66 -24.25
CA ASN A 296 20.29 2.49 -24.97
C ASN A 296 18.75 2.48 -25.12
N VAL A 297 18.17 3.64 -25.49
CA VAL A 297 16.71 3.85 -25.54
C VAL A 297 16.01 2.83 -26.43
N MET A 298 16.51 2.61 -27.65
CA MET A 298 15.87 1.68 -28.57
C MET A 298 15.92 0.23 -28.07
N GLN A 299 17.03 -0.18 -27.47
CA GLN A 299 17.13 -1.51 -26.87
C GLN A 299 16.17 -1.69 -25.70
N PHE A 300 15.98 -0.63 -24.89
CA PHE A 300 14.97 -0.65 -23.82
C PHE A 300 13.55 -0.78 -24.39
N ILE A 301 13.21 0.00 -25.40
CA ILE A 301 11.89 -0.07 -26.05
C ILE A 301 11.67 -1.46 -26.67
N ASP A 302 12.63 -1.98 -27.43
CA ASP A 302 12.50 -3.30 -28.09
C ASP A 302 12.27 -4.41 -27.05
N GLU A 303 13.03 -4.39 -25.94
CA GLU A 303 12.93 -5.42 -24.93
C GLU A 303 11.69 -5.28 -24.04
N PHE A 304 11.27 -4.07 -23.70
CA PHE A 304 10.16 -3.84 -22.75
C PHE A 304 8.79 -3.66 -23.39
N SER A 305 8.69 -3.38 -24.71
CA SER A 305 7.39 -3.20 -25.41
C SER A 305 6.52 -4.46 -25.40
N GLN A 306 7.10 -5.64 -25.19
CA GLN A 306 6.34 -6.86 -24.99
C GLN A 306 5.46 -6.82 -23.72
N TYR A 307 5.76 -5.93 -22.76
CA TYR A 307 5.03 -5.79 -21.49
C TYR A 307 3.99 -4.68 -21.52
N GLY A 308 4.05 -3.75 -22.47
CA GLY A 308 3.13 -2.63 -22.54
C GLY A 308 3.42 -1.63 -23.66
N TRP A 309 2.85 -0.46 -23.54
CA TRP A 309 3.06 0.60 -24.52
C TRP A 309 4.14 1.59 -24.05
N SER A 310 4.89 2.11 -24.98
CA SER A 310 6.11 2.89 -24.73
C SER A 310 5.95 4.37 -25.07
N VAL A 311 6.70 5.21 -24.35
CA VAL A 311 6.91 6.63 -24.62
C VAL A 311 8.40 6.91 -24.60
N ILE A 312 8.90 7.64 -25.57
CA ILE A 312 10.26 8.17 -25.58
C ILE A 312 10.18 9.62 -25.14
N SER A 313 10.98 9.99 -24.15
CA SER A 313 11.10 11.38 -23.71
C SER A 313 12.01 12.14 -24.69
N ASN A 314 11.61 13.36 -25.04
CA ASN A 314 12.37 14.23 -25.95
C ASN A 314 13.55 14.90 -25.24
#